data_068834fea4ebcc93dbf596f304bd87d3
#
_entry.id   068834fea4ebcc93dbf596f304bd87d3
#
_cell.length_a   1.000
_cell.length_b   1.000
_cell.length_c   1.000
_cell.angle_alpha   90.00
_cell.angle_beta   90.00
_cell.angle_gamma   90.00
#
_symmetry.space_group_name_H-M   'P 1'
#
loop_
_entity.id
_entity.type
_entity.pdbx_description
1 polymer ?
#
loop_
_entity_poly.entity_id
_entity_poly.type
_entity_poly.pdbx_seq_one_letter_code
_entity_poly.pdbx_strand_id
1 'polypeptide(L)'
;SKDRLWTKDFLLDTGINFLVYLIYYLLMVIIAVIAKNDLNASLAEAGLASGIYIVGTLIARLLAGQQIELFGRKKMLYTGMALYLITTIFYFYIPNLMIMYIIRLVNGFAYGVVSTATSTIIASCIPLSRKGEGINYYGLSTSVAAAVGPFIGMFMMTRTSFAAIIELCVGLIVLCVVGCFFLNIKELELSSDEKAKLRKISVNNFVESKVSVISFIGFWVAFCYASVLSFLAAYSQEIHLVEAGTFFFVVYAVVITISRPITGIIFDAKGENYVMYPCFVCLAIGLFLLSGTQTAWMLLLAGVFVGLGYGTFMSNGQAVCIKLTPNHRVGVAISTYFVALDLGLGVSPYILGVLRPMLGFEGLYMLTGVMSVICLVMYFVMYGSRKQNYADKEEITEELHANAKIAIDEK
;
A
#
# COMPACT_ATOMS: atom_id res chain seq x y z
N SER A 1 27.19 11.91 19.85
CA SER A 1 26.44 10.63 19.80
C SER A 1 25.28 10.75 18.83
N LYS A 2 25.12 9.76 17.95
CA LYS A 2 23.96 9.73 17.05
C LYS A 2 22.70 9.55 17.90
N ASP A 3 21.67 10.34 17.61
CA ASP A 3 20.35 10.15 18.21
C ASP A 3 19.86 8.72 17.99
N ARG A 4 19.19 8.17 18.99
CA ARG A 4 18.76 6.78 18.96
C ARG A 4 17.48 6.63 18.13
N LEU A 5 17.55 5.89 17.01
CA LEU A 5 16.40 5.56 16.16
C LEU A 5 15.64 4.34 16.72
N TRP A 6 16.35 3.29 17.09
CA TRP A 6 15.78 2.00 17.50
C TRP A 6 15.27 2.04 18.95
N THR A 7 14.23 2.84 19.17
CA THR A 7 13.55 2.95 20.44
C THR A 7 12.39 1.96 20.53
N LYS A 8 11.89 1.75 21.76
CA LYS A 8 10.71 0.92 21.99
C LYS A 8 9.51 1.40 21.16
N ASP A 9 9.24 2.71 21.13
CA ASP A 9 8.09 3.27 20.43
C ASP A 9 8.23 3.14 18.91
N PHE A 10 9.43 3.37 18.36
CA PHE A 10 9.68 3.16 16.93
C PHE A 10 9.47 1.70 16.53
N LEU A 11 9.99 0.75 17.29
CA LEU A 11 9.84 -0.68 17.03
C LEU A 11 8.40 -1.14 17.17
N LEU A 12 7.68 -0.67 18.20
CA LEU A 12 6.27 -1.01 18.42
C LEU A 12 5.39 -0.47 17.29
N ASP A 13 5.53 0.79 16.93
CA ASP A 13 4.70 1.40 15.87
C ASP A 13 5.00 0.77 14.51
N THR A 14 6.27 0.52 14.19
CA THR A 14 6.67 -0.17 12.98
C THR A 14 6.15 -1.61 12.95
N GLY A 15 6.21 -2.31 14.06
CA GLY A 15 5.67 -3.67 14.20
C GLY A 15 4.15 -3.72 14.05
N ILE A 16 3.43 -2.78 14.64
CA ILE A 16 1.98 -2.64 14.49
C ILE A 16 1.63 -2.38 13.03
N ASN A 17 2.32 -1.46 12.38
CA ASN A 17 2.14 -1.16 10.97
C ASN A 17 2.39 -2.40 10.10
N PHE A 18 3.46 -3.13 10.35
CA PHE A 18 3.77 -4.38 9.65
C PHE A 18 2.62 -5.39 9.74
N LEU A 19 2.12 -5.65 10.95
CA LEU A 19 1.05 -6.62 11.18
C LEU A 19 -0.28 -6.19 10.55
N VAL A 20 -0.61 -4.91 10.61
CA VAL A 20 -1.84 -4.36 10.01
C VAL A 20 -1.80 -4.49 8.49
N TYR A 21 -0.69 -4.16 7.86
CA TYR A 21 -0.51 -4.34 6.42
C TYR A 21 -0.44 -5.82 6.02
N LEU A 22 0.15 -6.66 6.87
CA LEU A 22 0.18 -8.12 6.66
C LEU A 22 -1.24 -8.70 6.56
N ILE A 23 -2.12 -8.33 7.49
CA ILE A 23 -3.51 -8.75 7.50
C ILE A 23 -4.25 -8.24 6.26
N TYR A 24 -4.03 -6.99 5.90
CA TYR A 24 -4.59 -6.39 4.69
C TYR A 24 -4.26 -7.20 3.44
N TYR A 25 -2.97 -7.44 3.20
CA TYR A 25 -2.53 -8.17 2.02
C TYR A 25 -2.88 -9.65 2.06
N LEU A 26 -2.88 -10.26 3.23
CA LEU A 26 -3.29 -11.65 3.43
C LEU A 26 -4.74 -11.88 2.99
N LEU A 27 -5.66 -11.05 3.46
CA LEU A 27 -7.07 -11.16 3.12
C LEU A 27 -7.37 -10.76 1.68
N MET A 28 -6.63 -9.80 1.12
CA MET A 28 -6.84 -9.32 -0.24
C MET A 28 -6.74 -10.44 -1.28
N VAL A 29 -5.81 -11.37 -1.12
CA VAL A 29 -5.62 -12.46 -2.08
C VAL A 29 -6.65 -13.57 -1.97
N ILE A 30 -7.29 -13.75 -0.81
CA ILE A 30 -8.20 -14.89 -0.57
C ILE A 30 -9.68 -14.53 -0.60
N ILE A 31 -10.04 -13.29 -0.40
CA ILE A 31 -11.44 -12.87 -0.31
C ILE A 31 -12.23 -13.17 -1.60
N ALA A 32 -11.64 -12.93 -2.76
CA ALA A 32 -12.28 -13.23 -4.04
C ALA A 32 -12.58 -14.73 -4.19
N VAL A 33 -11.65 -15.58 -3.77
CA VAL A 33 -11.82 -17.05 -3.82
C VAL A 33 -12.91 -17.50 -2.86
N ILE A 34 -12.95 -16.98 -1.64
CA ILE A 34 -13.97 -17.30 -0.64
C ILE A 34 -15.35 -16.85 -1.09
N ALA A 35 -15.47 -15.65 -1.65
CA ALA A 35 -16.73 -15.16 -2.19
C ALA A 35 -17.26 -16.06 -3.33
N LYS A 36 -16.39 -16.49 -4.23
CA LYS A 36 -16.71 -17.36 -5.34
C LYS A 36 -17.11 -18.77 -4.87
N ASN A 37 -16.32 -19.38 -4.02
CA ASN A 37 -16.50 -20.78 -3.61
C ASN A 37 -17.60 -20.97 -2.56
N ASP A 38 -17.70 -20.10 -1.57
CA ASP A 38 -18.59 -20.25 -0.42
C ASP A 38 -19.91 -19.50 -0.60
N LEU A 39 -19.95 -18.42 -1.37
CA LEU A 39 -21.11 -17.56 -1.57
C LEU A 39 -21.66 -17.58 -3.01
N ASN A 40 -21.12 -18.43 -3.86
CA ASN A 40 -21.49 -18.57 -5.28
C ASN A 40 -21.46 -17.23 -6.05
N ALA A 41 -20.54 -16.34 -5.70
CA ALA A 41 -20.37 -15.06 -6.34
C ALA A 41 -19.83 -15.23 -7.77
N SER A 42 -20.27 -14.37 -8.69
CA SER A 42 -19.60 -14.19 -9.96
C SER A 42 -18.19 -13.59 -9.73
N LEU A 43 -17.32 -13.64 -10.73
CA LEU A 43 -16.00 -13.06 -10.58
C LEU A 43 -16.06 -11.54 -10.36
N ALA A 44 -17.01 -10.85 -10.98
CA ALA A 44 -17.27 -9.43 -10.76
C ALA A 44 -17.68 -9.15 -9.31
N GLU A 45 -18.59 -9.95 -8.77
CA GLU A 45 -19.05 -9.84 -7.38
C GLU A 45 -17.91 -10.16 -6.39
N ALA A 46 -17.11 -11.19 -6.69
CA ALA A 46 -15.91 -11.51 -5.91
C ALA A 46 -14.88 -10.40 -5.96
N GLY A 47 -14.67 -9.79 -7.13
CA GLY A 47 -13.80 -8.63 -7.31
C GLY A 47 -14.27 -7.41 -6.52
N LEU A 48 -15.60 -7.18 -6.46
CA LEU A 48 -16.17 -6.12 -5.63
C LEU A 48 -15.92 -6.39 -4.14
N ALA A 49 -16.11 -7.64 -3.68
CA ALA A 49 -15.80 -8.02 -2.30
C ALA A 49 -14.35 -7.75 -1.93
N SER A 50 -13.42 -8.00 -2.84
CA SER A 50 -12.00 -7.68 -2.66
C SER A 50 -11.75 -6.17 -2.63
N GLY A 51 -12.27 -5.43 -3.61
CA GLY A 51 -11.98 -4.02 -3.82
C GLY A 51 -12.73 -3.05 -2.91
N ILE A 52 -13.91 -3.39 -2.41
CA ILE A 52 -14.73 -2.50 -1.57
C ILE A 52 -14.03 -2.12 -0.26
N TYR A 53 -13.15 -2.97 0.21
CA TYR A 53 -12.27 -2.68 1.36
C TYR A 53 -11.46 -1.40 1.14
N ILE A 54 -10.94 -1.23 -0.06
CA ILE A 54 -10.15 -0.04 -0.43
C ILE A 54 -11.02 1.22 -0.41
N VAL A 55 -12.29 1.12 -0.81
CA VAL A 55 -13.23 2.26 -0.72
C VAL A 55 -13.37 2.72 0.73
N GLY A 56 -13.57 1.78 1.65
CA GLY A 56 -13.60 2.08 3.09
C GLY A 56 -12.29 2.70 3.58
N THR A 57 -11.17 2.17 3.15
CA THR A 57 -9.83 2.69 3.48
C THR A 57 -9.65 4.14 3.02
N LEU A 58 -10.03 4.47 1.80
CA LEU A 58 -9.91 5.83 1.24
C LEU A 58 -10.78 6.82 1.98
N ILE A 59 -12.03 6.46 2.28
CA ILE A 59 -12.93 7.29 3.07
C ILE A 59 -12.32 7.56 4.45
N ALA A 60 -11.81 6.53 5.10
CA ALA A 60 -11.17 6.66 6.41
C ALA A 60 -9.94 7.55 6.38
N ARG A 61 -9.08 7.41 5.38
CA ARG A 61 -7.86 8.24 5.24
C ARG A 61 -8.19 9.71 5.04
N LEU A 62 -9.19 10.02 4.25
CA LEU A 62 -9.63 11.40 4.05
C LEU A 62 -10.18 12.00 5.35
N LEU A 63 -11.03 11.29 6.06
CA LEU A 63 -11.63 11.75 7.30
C LEU A 63 -10.62 11.75 8.46
N ALA A 64 -9.90 10.66 8.67
CA ALA A 64 -8.96 10.51 9.76
C ALA A 64 -7.74 11.41 9.60
N GLY A 65 -7.18 11.53 8.39
CA GLY A 65 -6.01 12.35 8.10
C GLY A 65 -6.22 13.82 8.45
N GLN A 66 -7.42 14.34 8.22
CA GLN A 66 -7.78 15.71 8.58
C GLN A 66 -8.11 15.86 10.07
N GLN A 67 -8.75 14.87 10.68
CA GLN A 67 -9.32 14.97 12.02
C GLN A 67 -8.40 14.44 13.13
N ILE A 68 -7.30 13.76 12.78
CA ILE A 68 -6.47 13.04 13.76
C ILE A 68 -5.92 13.96 14.86
N GLU A 69 -5.48 15.17 14.53
CA GLU A 69 -4.92 16.10 15.50
C GLU A 69 -6.01 16.75 16.36
N LEU A 70 -7.23 16.87 15.84
CA LEU A 70 -8.38 17.38 16.60
C LEU A 70 -8.95 16.31 17.54
N PHE A 71 -9.06 15.08 17.06
CA PHE A 71 -9.60 13.96 17.82
C PHE A 71 -8.59 13.40 18.83
N GLY A 72 -7.31 13.43 18.50
CA GLY A 72 -6.21 12.88 19.27
C GLY A 72 -5.67 11.59 18.66
N ARG A 73 -4.36 11.50 18.53
CA ARG A 73 -3.67 10.34 17.93
C ARG A 73 -3.95 9.05 18.68
N LYS A 74 -3.91 9.10 20.02
CA LYS A 74 -4.16 7.95 20.89
C LYS A 74 -5.60 7.44 20.75
N LYS A 75 -6.58 8.35 20.82
CA LYS A 75 -8.00 8.00 20.64
C LYS A 75 -8.27 7.42 19.28
N MET A 76 -7.69 8.03 18.23
CA MET A 76 -7.83 7.57 16.86
C MET A 76 -7.29 6.14 16.70
N LEU A 77 -6.11 5.86 17.23
CA LEU A 77 -5.50 4.53 17.16
C LEU A 77 -6.35 3.50 17.91
N TYR A 78 -6.76 3.78 19.14
CA TYR A 78 -7.55 2.83 19.93
C TYR A 78 -8.94 2.59 19.36
N THR A 79 -9.61 3.63 18.89
CA THR A 79 -10.92 3.51 18.23
C THR A 79 -10.80 2.70 16.94
N GLY A 80 -9.80 2.98 16.13
CA GLY A 80 -9.53 2.24 14.91
C GLY A 80 -9.21 0.77 15.16
N MET A 81 -8.38 0.48 16.16
CA MET A 81 -8.06 -0.91 16.54
C MET A 81 -9.27 -1.67 17.06
N ALA A 82 -10.10 -1.05 17.89
CA ALA A 82 -11.32 -1.67 18.40
C ALA A 82 -12.28 -2.01 17.25
N LEU A 83 -12.49 -1.08 16.34
CA LEU A 83 -13.34 -1.29 15.17
C LEU A 83 -12.75 -2.35 14.25
N TYR A 84 -11.43 -2.35 14.07
CA TYR A 84 -10.73 -3.33 13.24
C TYR A 84 -10.86 -4.76 13.82
N LEU A 85 -10.67 -4.90 15.11
CA LEU A 85 -10.86 -6.19 15.81
C LEU A 85 -12.29 -6.70 15.69
N ILE A 86 -13.27 -5.86 16.00
CA ILE A 86 -14.69 -6.22 15.98
C ILE A 86 -15.12 -6.63 14.56
N THR A 87 -14.78 -5.85 13.56
CA THR A 87 -15.15 -6.13 12.17
C THR A 87 -14.45 -7.37 11.61
N THR A 88 -13.20 -7.63 12.01
CA THR A 88 -12.50 -8.86 11.62
C THR A 88 -13.15 -10.11 12.23
N ILE A 89 -13.67 -10.04 13.45
CA ILE A 89 -14.42 -11.14 14.07
C ILE A 89 -15.67 -11.48 13.27
N PHE A 90 -16.34 -10.50 12.66
CA PHE A 90 -17.52 -10.75 11.83
C PHE A 90 -17.23 -11.61 10.59
N TYR A 91 -15.98 -11.76 10.16
CA TYR A 91 -15.64 -12.70 9.08
C TYR A 91 -15.91 -14.17 9.44
N PHE A 92 -16.06 -14.52 10.71
CA PHE A 92 -16.44 -15.88 11.12
C PHE A 92 -17.85 -16.27 10.68
N TYR A 93 -18.74 -15.29 10.49
CA TYR A 93 -20.12 -15.53 10.09
C TYR A 93 -20.52 -14.61 8.93
N ILE A 94 -20.48 -15.15 7.73
CA ILE A 94 -20.84 -14.46 6.49
C ILE A 94 -21.97 -15.25 5.82
N PRO A 95 -23.25 -14.91 6.10
CA PRO A 95 -24.39 -15.68 5.58
C PRO A 95 -24.63 -15.45 4.08
N ASN A 96 -24.26 -14.29 3.55
CA ASN A 96 -24.49 -13.91 2.16
C ASN A 96 -23.48 -12.86 1.68
N LEU A 97 -23.52 -12.59 0.39
CA LEU A 97 -22.58 -11.66 -0.27
C LEU A 97 -22.78 -10.21 0.20
N MET A 98 -24.02 -9.77 0.45
CA MET A 98 -24.28 -8.40 0.94
C MET A 98 -23.63 -8.15 2.31
N ILE A 99 -23.71 -9.11 3.22
CA ILE A 99 -23.06 -9.03 4.53
C ILE A 99 -21.53 -9.00 4.36
N MET A 100 -20.98 -9.78 3.44
CA MET A 100 -19.55 -9.71 3.13
C MET A 100 -19.14 -8.32 2.66
N TYR A 101 -19.88 -7.67 1.79
CA TYR A 101 -19.60 -6.32 1.33
C TYR A 101 -19.59 -5.31 2.48
N ILE A 102 -20.59 -5.38 3.37
CA ILE A 102 -20.68 -4.50 4.54
C ILE A 102 -19.48 -4.70 5.47
N ILE A 103 -19.14 -5.94 5.78
CA ILE A 103 -17.98 -6.27 6.62
C ILE A 103 -16.70 -5.77 5.99
N ARG A 104 -16.49 -6.00 4.69
CA ARG A 104 -15.32 -5.54 3.97
C ARG A 104 -15.19 -4.02 3.97
N LEU A 105 -16.29 -3.31 3.72
CA LEU A 105 -16.31 -1.84 3.72
C LEU A 105 -15.93 -1.28 5.09
N VAL A 106 -16.57 -1.76 6.15
CA VAL A 106 -16.32 -1.27 7.53
C VAL A 106 -14.92 -1.70 8.01
N ASN A 107 -14.50 -2.91 7.69
CA ASN A 107 -13.16 -3.40 8.02
C ASN A 107 -12.07 -2.58 7.31
N GLY A 108 -12.29 -2.23 6.04
CA GLY A 108 -11.41 -1.34 5.29
C GLY A 108 -11.36 0.07 5.89
N PHE A 109 -12.48 0.60 6.33
CA PHE A 109 -12.54 1.87 7.04
C PHE A 109 -11.69 1.84 8.34
N ALA A 110 -11.85 0.79 9.14
CA ALA A 110 -11.06 0.60 10.36
C ALA A 110 -9.56 0.52 10.06
N TYR A 111 -9.19 -0.24 9.05
CA TYR A 111 -7.80 -0.32 8.58
C TYR A 111 -7.26 1.06 8.17
N GLY A 112 -8.02 1.85 7.44
CA GLY A 112 -7.64 3.19 7.04
C GLY A 112 -7.41 4.13 8.23
N VAL A 113 -8.24 4.04 9.26
CA VAL A 113 -8.07 4.79 10.51
C VAL A 113 -6.79 4.39 11.23
N VAL A 114 -6.56 3.09 11.38
CA VAL A 114 -5.36 2.56 12.06
C VAL A 114 -4.09 2.92 11.30
N SER A 115 -4.06 2.72 9.99
CA SER A 115 -2.86 3.02 9.18
C SER A 115 -2.54 4.51 9.13
N THR A 116 -3.54 5.37 9.13
CA THR A 116 -3.36 6.83 9.26
C THR A 116 -2.77 7.19 10.63
N ALA A 117 -3.29 6.59 11.69
CA ALA A 117 -2.79 6.83 13.05
C ALA A 117 -1.34 6.37 13.20
N THR A 118 -0.98 5.16 12.77
CA THR A 118 0.39 4.65 12.86
C THR A 118 1.37 5.49 12.05
N SER A 119 0.98 5.91 10.85
CA SER A 119 1.80 6.78 9.98
C SER A 119 2.02 8.16 10.57
N THR A 120 1.06 8.69 11.30
CA THR A 120 1.19 9.98 12.00
C THR A 120 2.06 9.85 13.25
N ILE A 121 1.87 8.80 14.02
CA ILE A 121 2.62 8.54 15.25
C ILE A 121 4.10 8.33 14.97
N ILE A 122 4.45 7.62 13.90
CA ILE A 122 5.85 7.32 13.57
C ILE A 122 6.70 8.57 13.40
N ALA A 123 6.12 9.64 12.89
CA ALA A 123 6.83 10.90 12.70
C ALA A 123 7.40 11.47 14.00
N SER A 124 6.73 11.25 15.12
CA SER A 124 7.20 11.67 16.47
C SER A 124 8.15 10.67 17.11
N CYS A 125 8.26 9.46 16.58
CA CYS A 125 9.17 8.41 17.09
C CYS A 125 10.57 8.48 16.48
N ILE A 126 10.75 9.27 15.41
CA ILE A 126 11.99 9.34 14.65
C ILE A 126 12.70 10.66 14.98
N PRO A 127 14.01 10.62 15.39
CA PRO A 127 14.79 11.83 15.56
C PRO A 127 14.91 12.62 14.25
N LEU A 128 14.91 13.95 14.32
CA LEU A 128 15.04 14.81 13.15
C LEU A 128 16.33 14.53 12.36
N SER A 129 17.43 14.21 13.04
CA SER A 129 18.72 13.87 12.43
C SER A 129 18.69 12.56 11.63
N ARG A 130 17.72 11.69 11.87
CA ARG A 130 17.59 10.35 11.24
C ARG A 130 16.25 10.14 10.53
N LYS A 131 15.57 11.22 10.18
CA LYS A 131 14.20 11.14 9.66
C LYS A 131 14.08 10.33 8.36
N GLY A 132 14.99 10.54 7.41
CA GLY A 132 15.00 9.77 6.15
C GLY A 132 15.26 8.29 6.38
N GLU A 133 16.24 7.96 7.20
CA GLU A 133 16.56 6.58 7.57
C GLU A 133 15.38 5.89 8.27
N GLY A 134 14.78 6.56 9.25
CA GLY A 134 13.64 6.01 9.99
C GLY A 134 12.41 5.77 9.12
N ILE A 135 12.08 6.71 8.23
CA ILE A 135 10.96 6.55 7.29
C ILE A 135 11.21 5.40 6.32
N ASN A 136 12.45 5.21 5.85
CA ASN A 136 12.80 4.10 4.97
C ASN A 136 12.62 2.74 5.68
N TYR A 137 13.04 2.59 6.92
CA TYR A 137 12.81 1.37 7.68
C TYR A 137 11.32 1.14 7.96
N TYR A 138 10.58 2.19 8.28
CA TYR A 138 9.13 2.09 8.45
C TYR A 138 8.44 1.66 7.15
N GLY A 139 8.80 2.26 6.01
CA GLY A 139 8.28 1.89 4.69
C GLY A 139 8.66 0.47 4.28
N LEU A 140 9.82 -0.03 4.69
CA LEU A 140 10.24 -1.41 4.45
C LEU A 140 9.29 -2.41 5.12
N SER A 141 8.74 -2.09 6.29
CA SER A 141 7.75 -2.95 6.96
C SER A 141 6.50 -3.15 6.10
N THR A 142 5.99 -2.10 5.47
CA THR A 142 4.87 -2.18 4.53
C THR A 142 5.19 -3.05 3.32
N SER A 143 6.38 -2.92 2.77
CA SER A 143 6.79 -3.67 1.58
C SER A 143 6.98 -5.15 1.85
N VAL A 144 7.56 -5.49 2.99
CA VAL A 144 7.71 -6.89 3.42
C VAL A 144 6.32 -7.50 3.67
N ALA A 145 5.42 -6.74 4.29
CA ALA A 145 4.03 -7.17 4.49
C ALA A 145 3.31 -7.43 3.16
N ALA A 146 3.53 -6.58 2.16
CA ALA A 146 2.95 -6.73 0.82
C ALA A 146 3.37 -8.03 0.12
N ALA A 147 4.52 -8.57 0.48
CA ALA A 147 5.03 -9.81 -0.07
C ALA A 147 4.66 -11.03 0.80
N VAL A 148 4.86 -10.94 2.11
CA VAL A 148 4.63 -12.04 3.06
C VAL A 148 3.13 -12.30 3.28
N GLY A 149 2.30 -11.26 3.29
CA GLY A 149 0.85 -11.38 3.50
C GLY A 149 0.16 -12.29 2.48
N PRO A 150 0.29 -12.02 1.18
CA PRO A 150 -0.27 -12.89 0.15
C PRO A 150 0.24 -14.34 0.22
N PHE A 151 1.53 -14.54 0.52
CA PHE A 151 2.09 -15.86 0.70
C PHE A 151 1.38 -16.63 1.82
N ILE A 152 1.22 -16.04 3.00
CA ILE A 152 0.54 -16.66 4.14
C ILE A 152 -0.91 -16.97 3.78
N GLY A 153 -1.61 -16.04 3.14
CA GLY A 153 -2.99 -16.23 2.73
C GLY A 153 -3.19 -17.43 1.82
N MET A 154 -2.40 -17.52 0.75
CA MET A 154 -2.48 -18.63 -0.19
C MET A 154 -2.01 -19.94 0.43
N PHE A 155 -0.94 -19.92 1.22
CA PHE A 155 -0.41 -21.11 1.90
C PHE A 155 -1.45 -21.71 2.85
N MET A 156 -2.10 -20.89 3.67
CA MET A 156 -3.11 -21.36 4.62
C MET A 156 -4.40 -21.79 3.92
N MET A 157 -4.80 -21.10 2.85
CA MET A 157 -6.03 -21.43 2.11
C MET A 157 -6.00 -22.86 1.57
N THR A 158 -4.83 -23.35 1.17
CA THR A 158 -4.67 -24.72 0.62
C THR A 158 -4.56 -25.80 1.70
N ARG A 159 -4.20 -25.44 2.93
CA ARG A 159 -3.88 -26.38 4.02
C ARG A 159 -4.82 -26.28 5.21
N THR A 160 -5.57 -25.18 5.31
CA THR A 160 -6.47 -24.90 6.43
C THR A 160 -7.81 -24.37 5.92
N SER A 161 -8.68 -23.96 6.84
CA SER A 161 -9.97 -23.35 6.54
C SER A 161 -9.88 -21.83 6.57
N PHE A 162 -10.90 -21.17 6.02
CA PHE A 162 -11.07 -19.72 6.16
C PHE A 162 -11.19 -19.31 7.63
N ALA A 163 -11.88 -20.08 8.45
CA ALA A 163 -11.98 -19.84 9.89
C ALA A 163 -10.59 -19.79 10.56
N ALA A 164 -9.68 -20.71 10.22
CA ALA A 164 -8.31 -20.71 10.75
C ALA A 164 -7.54 -19.45 10.33
N ILE A 165 -7.74 -18.98 9.11
CA ILE A 165 -7.13 -17.74 8.62
C ILE A 165 -7.63 -16.53 9.42
N ILE A 166 -8.93 -16.46 9.68
CA ILE A 166 -9.53 -15.38 10.48
C ILE A 166 -9.07 -15.47 11.96
N GLU A 167 -8.93 -16.67 12.50
CA GLU A 167 -8.33 -16.85 13.83
C GLU A 167 -6.92 -16.26 13.91
N LEU A 168 -6.09 -16.50 12.89
CA LEU A 168 -4.76 -15.89 12.80
C LEU A 168 -4.86 -14.36 12.73
N CYS A 169 -5.72 -13.82 11.89
CA CYS A 169 -5.91 -12.36 11.75
C CYS A 169 -6.36 -11.73 13.06
N VAL A 170 -7.34 -12.33 13.75
CA VAL A 170 -7.81 -11.87 15.06
C VAL A 170 -6.68 -11.91 16.10
N GLY A 171 -5.91 -13.00 16.13
CA GLY A 171 -4.76 -13.14 17.03
C GLY A 171 -3.71 -12.06 16.79
N LEU A 172 -3.41 -11.74 15.53
CA LEU A 172 -2.49 -10.67 15.17
C LEU A 172 -3.01 -9.29 15.56
N ILE A 173 -4.31 -9.03 15.41
CA ILE A 173 -4.92 -7.76 15.84
C ILE A 173 -4.89 -7.64 17.37
N VAL A 174 -5.15 -8.70 18.10
CA VAL A 174 -5.02 -8.72 19.57
C VAL A 174 -3.59 -8.40 19.97
N LEU A 175 -2.61 -8.97 19.29
CA LEU A 175 -1.20 -8.65 19.52
C LEU A 175 -0.92 -7.16 19.26
N CYS A 176 -1.48 -6.57 18.21
CA CYS A 176 -1.41 -5.14 17.93
C CYS A 176 -2.03 -4.30 19.05
N VAL A 177 -3.20 -4.69 19.55
CA VAL A 177 -3.87 -4.00 20.67
C VAL A 177 -2.99 -4.00 21.92
N VAL A 178 -2.40 -5.15 22.24
CA VAL A 178 -1.44 -5.25 23.35
C VAL A 178 -0.25 -4.31 23.12
N GLY A 179 0.30 -4.28 21.91
CA GLY A 179 1.38 -3.37 21.54
C GLY A 179 1.00 -1.90 21.69
N CYS A 180 -0.23 -1.53 21.37
CA CYS A 180 -0.73 -0.16 21.54
C CYS A 180 -0.72 0.30 23.01
N PHE A 181 -0.97 -0.59 23.96
CA PHE A 181 -0.92 -0.25 25.39
C PHE A 181 0.49 0.07 25.88
N PHE A 182 1.52 -0.48 25.24
CA PHE A 182 2.92 -0.21 25.56
C PHE A 182 3.51 0.95 24.76
N LEU A 183 2.79 1.46 23.78
CA LEU A 183 3.21 2.56 22.92
C LEU A 183 2.96 3.89 23.63
N ASN A 184 4.00 4.70 23.74
CA ASN A 184 3.89 6.06 24.27
C ASN A 184 3.60 7.03 23.09
N ILE A 185 2.37 7.52 23.03
CA ILE A 185 1.89 8.35 21.94
C ILE A 185 1.96 9.82 22.34
N LYS A 186 2.71 10.60 21.56
CA LYS A 186 2.81 12.04 21.73
C LYS A 186 1.70 12.75 20.95
N GLU A 187 0.92 13.56 21.67
CA GLU A 187 -0.12 14.40 21.08
C GLU A 187 0.45 15.76 20.67
N LEU A 188 -0.09 16.33 19.60
CA LEU A 188 0.21 17.72 19.23
C LEU A 188 -0.65 18.68 20.03
N GLU A 189 -0.01 19.71 20.58
CA GLU A 189 -0.71 20.85 21.18
C GLU A 189 -1.00 21.88 20.10
N LEU A 190 -2.28 22.13 19.80
CA LEU A 190 -2.73 23.05 18.78
C LEU A 190 -3.32 24.30 19.40
N SER A 191 -2.97 25.47 18.82
CA SER A 191 -3.64 26.72 19.11
C SER A 191 -5.08 26.75 18.56
N SER A 192 -5.90 27.68 19.06
CA SER A 192 -7.29 27.83 18.57
C SER A 192 -7.34 28.15 17.07
N ASP A 193 -6.38 28.93 16.56
CA ASP A 193 -6.30 29.27 15.14
C ASP A 193 -5.92 28.08 14.27
N GLU A 194 -4.99 27.24 14.74
CA GLU A 194 -4.59 25.99 14.06
C GLU A 194 -5.74 25.00 14.02
N LYS A 195 -6.50 24.87 15.10
CA LYS A 195 -7.72 24.05 15.15
C LYS A 195 -8.77 24.53 14.17
N ALA A 196 -8.95 25.86 14.03
CA ALA A 196 -9.89 26.44 13.09
C ALA A 196 -9.48 26.16 11.63
N LYS A 197 -8.18 26.21 11.32
CA LYS A 197 -7.66 25.86 9.98
C LYS A 197 -7.88 24.39 9.65
N LEU A 198 -7.69 23.47 10.59
CA LEU A 198 -7.90 22.05 10.40
C LEU A 198 -9.38 21.68 10.22
N ARG A 199 -10.29 22.49 10.75
CA ARG A 199 -11.73 22.30 10.55
C ARG A 199 -12.20 22.68 9.16
N LYS A 200 -11.42 23.50 8.42
CA LYS A 200 -11.75 23.89 7.05
C LYS A 200 -11.39 22.78 6.08
N ILE A 201 -12.32 22.46 5.19
CA ILE A 201 -12.09 21.51 4.09
C ILE A 201 -11.51 22.30 2.91
N SER A 202 -10.25 22.01 2.55
CA SER A 202 -9.56 22.59 1.40
C SER A 202 -8.93 21.50 0.56
N VAL A 203 -9.10 21.57 -0.76
CA VAL A 203 -8.49 20.60 -1.70
C VAL A 203 -6.97 20.62 -1.59
N ASN A 204 -6.35 21.77 -1.35
CA ASN A 204 -4.90 21.89 -1.19
C ASN A 204 -4.33 21.13 0.02
N ASN A 205 -5.14 20.83 1.02
CA ASN A 205 -4.73 20.03 2.18
C ASN A 205 -4.72 18.53 1.89
N PHE A 206 -5.31 18.08 0.79
CA PHE A 206 -5.48 16.67 0.45
C PHE A 206 -4.70 16.24 -0.79
N VAL A 207 -4.42 17.14 -1.73
CA VAL A 207 -3.87 16.81 -3.05
C VAL A 207 -2.71 17.73 -3.41
N GLU A 208 -1.63 17.13 -3.93
CA GLU A 208 -0.48 17.84 -4.48
C GLU A 208 -0.45 17.73 -6.00
N SER A 209 -0.56 18.86 -6.69
CA SER A 209 -0.64 18.90 -8.16
C SER A 209 0.67 18.54 -8.86
N LYS A 210 1.82 18.76 -8.21
CA LYS A 210 3.14 18.48 -8.79
C LYS A 210 3.40 16.99 -9.01
N VAL A 211 2.70 16.12 -8.29
CA VAL A 211 2.81 14.67 -8.41
C VAL A 211 1.65 14.05 -9.16
N SER A 212 0.82 14.85 -9.82
CA SER A 212 -0.39 14.38 -10.52
C SER A 212 -0.07 13.39 -11.64
N VAL A 213 0.99 13.63 -12.42
CA VAL A 213 1.37 12.75 -13.53
C VAL A 213 1.81 11.38 -13.02
N ILE A 214 2.75 11.34 -12.07
CA ILE A 214 3.26 10.08 -11.53
C ILE A 214 2.16 9.32 -10.78
N SER A 215 1.25 10.04 -10.12
CA SER A 215 0.10 9.46 -9.42
C SER A 215 -0.91 8.86 -10.40
N PHE A 216 -1.19 9.54 -11.50
CA PHE A 216 -2.06 9.03 -12.55
C PHE A 216 -1.51 7.74 -13.19
N ILE A 217 -0.22 7.73 -13.51
CA ILE A 217 0.46 6.53 -14.00
C ILE A 217 0.44 5.43 -12.94
N GLY A 218 0.66 5.79 -11.69
CA GLY A 218 0.62 4.89 -10.54
C GLY A 218 -0.75 4.22 -10.38
N PHE A 219 -1.83 4.93 -10.59
CA PHE A 219 -3.18 4.35 -10.62
C PHE A 219 -3.27 3.18 -11.62
N TRP A 220 -2.82 3.38 -12.84
CA TRP A 220 -2.88 2.35 -13.88
C TRP A 220 -1.90 1.20 -13.64
N VAL A 221 -0.73 1.47 -13.10
CA VAL A 221 0.23 0.43 -12.71
C VAL A 221 -0.35 -0.44 -11.59
N ALA A 222 -0.96 0.18 -10.58
CA ALA A 222 -1.64 -0.53 -9.50
C ALA A 222 -2.87 -1.29 -10.01
N PHE A 223 -3.61 -0.74 -10.96
CA PHE A 223 -4.71 -1.42 -11.64
C PHE A 223 -4.23 -2.73 -12.30
N CYS A 224 -3.11 -2.68 -13.00
CA CYS A 224 -2.50 -3.89 -13.60
C CYS A 224 -2.07 -4.90 -12.55
N TYR A 225 -1.41 -4.46 -11.48
CA TYR A 225 -0.95 -5.34 -10.40
C TYR A 225 -2.11 -5.97 -9.62
N ALA A 226 -3.24 -5.30 -9.49
CA ALA A 226 -4.41 -5.82 -8.79
C ALA A 226 -4.94 -7.12 -9.43
N SER A 227 -4.72 -7.33 -10.72
CA SER A 227 -5.03 -8.60 -11.40
C SER A 227 -4.26 -9.78 -10.78
N VAL A 228 -3.01 -9.55 -10.38
CA VAL A 228 -2.19 -10.53 -9.69
C VAL A 228 -2.64 -10.68 -8.23
N LEU A 229 -2.74 -9.58 -7.52
CA LEU A 229 -3.06 -9.60 -6.09
C LEU A 229 -4.42 -10.24 -5.80
N SER A 230 -5.45 -9.92 -6.60
CA SER A 230 -6.82 -10.37 -6.36
C SER A 230 -7.17 -11.69 -7.03
N PHE A 231 -6.57 -12.02 -8.16
CA PHE A 231 -7.02 -13.16 -8.97
C PHE A 231 -5.98 -14.27 -9.18
N LEU A 232 -4.74 -14.11 -8.71
CA LEU A 232 -3.74 -15.17 -8.87
C LEU A 232 -4.15 -16.48 -8.19
N ALA A 233 -4.76 -16.38 -7.00
CA ALA A 233 -5.26 -17.55 -6.27
C ALA A 233 -6.29 -18.32 -7.09
N ALA A 234 -7.30 -17.64 -7.63
CA ALA A 234 -8.34 -18.24 -8.45
C ALA A 234 -7.78 -18.78 -9.78
N TYR A 235 -6.89 -18.03 -10.42
CA TYR A 235 -6.22 -18.45 -11.65
C TYR A 235 -5.36 -19.69 -11.45
N SER A 236 -4.57 -19.74 -10.39
CA SER A 236 -3.74 -20.89 -10.08
C SER A 236 -4.56 -22.16 -9.78
N GLN A 237 -5.74 -22.02 -9.18
CA GLN A 237 -6.69 -23.11 -9.03
C GLN A 237 -7.20 -23.63 -10.37
N GLU A 238 -7.58 -22.72 -11.28
CA GLU A 238 -8.11 -23.08 -12.60
C GLU A 238 -7.07 -23.85 -13.44
N ILE A 239 -5.80 -23.46 -13.38
CA ILE A 239 -4.71 -24.10 -14.14
C ILE A 239 -4.00 -25.21 -13.37
N HIS A 240 -4.49 -25.59 -12.19
CA HIS A 240 -3.94 -26.65 -11.33
C HIS A 240 -2.49 -26.43 -10.90
N LEU A 241 -2.09 -25.19 -10.65
CA LEU A 241 -0.75 -24.78 -10.20
C LEU A 241 -0.79 -24.00 -8.87
N VAL A 242 -1.64 -24.41 -7.94
CA VAL A 242 -1.88 -23.69 -6.67
C VAL A 242 -0.62 -23.54 -5.83
N GLU A 243 0.22 -24.58 -5.76
CA GLU A 243 1.48 -24.51 -5.03
C GLU A 243 2.45 -23.49 -5.63
N ALA A 244 2.61 -23.50 -6.94
CA ALA A 244 3.41 -22.49 -7.63
C ALA A 244 2.84 -21.09 -7.44
N GLY A 245 1.52 -20.91 -7.46
CA GLY A 245 0.85 -19.65 -7.16
C GLY A 245 1.16 -19.16 -5.74
N THR A 246 1.22 -20.06 -4.77
CA THR A 246 1.59 -19.73 -3.39
C THR A 246 3.04 -19.22 -3.32
N PHE A 247 3.97 -19.92 -3.93
CA PHE A 247 5.40 -19.56 -3.96
C PHE A 247 5.71 -18.36 -4.87
N PHE A 248 4.81 -17.97 -5.75
CA PHE A 248 4.91 -16.74 -6.53
C PHE A 248 5.22 -15.53 -5.63
N PHE A 249 4.50 -15.41 -4.52
CA PHE A 249 4.68 -14.28 -3.61
C PHE A 249 5.98 -14.38 -2.79
N VAL A 250 6.52 -15.58 -2.56
CA VAL A 250 7.87 -15.74 -1.98
C VAL A 250 8.92 -15.21 -2.95
N VAL A 251 8.83 -15.58 -4.22
CA VAL A 251 9.72 -15.07 -5.27
C VAL A 251 9.61 -13.56 -5.38
N TYR A 252 8.40 -13.04 -5.39
CA TYR A 252 8.11 -11.60 -5.37
C TYR A 252 8.81 -10.89 -4.19
N ALA A 253 8.70 -11.46 -2.97
CA ALA A 253 9.32 -10.92 -1.77
C ALA A 253 10.85 -10.88 -1.86
N VAL A 254 11.45 -11.97 -2.30
CA VAL A 254 12.91 -12.09 -2.45
C VAL A 254 13.43 -11.09 -3.48
N VAL A 255 12.75 -10.98 -4.61
CA VAL A 255 13.13 -10.07 -5.69
C VAL A 255 13.05 -8.61 -5.24
N ILE A 256 11.98 -8.22 -4.57
CA ILE A 256 11.85 -6.86 -4.03
C ILE A 256 12.98 -6.56 -3.05
N THR A 257 13.25 -7.46 -2.13
CA THR A 257 14.26 -7.27 -1.09
C THR A 257 15.67 -7.10 -1.69
N ILE A 258 16.01 -7.91 -2.69
CA ILE A 258 17.31 -7.84 -3.35
C ILE A 258 17.42 -6.61 -4.26
N SER A 259 16.36 -6.30 -5.01
CA SER A 259 16.39 -5.25 -6.03
C SER A 259 16.35 -3.83 -5.45
N ARG A 260 15.81 -3.62 -4.28
CA ARG A 260 15.65 -2.26 -3.70
C ARG A 260 16.96 -1.50 -3.53
N PRO A 261 18.02 -2.07 -2.93
CA PRO A 261 19.29 -1.37 -2.84
C PRO A 261 19.85 -1.00 -4.22
N ILE A 262 19.73 -1.92 -5.17
CA ILE A 262 20.26 -1.73 -6.53
C ILE A 262 19.51 -0.62 -7.26
N THR A 263 18.19 -0.64 -7.23
CA THR A 263 17.36 0.38 -7.88
C THR A 263 17.52 1.75 -7.23
N GLY A 264 17.67 1.80 -5.91
CA GLY A 264 17.94 3.03 -5.17
C GLY A 264 19.28 3.67 -5.57
N ILE A 265 20.33 2.87 -5.70
CA ILE A 265 21.65 3.34 -6.17
C ILE A 265 21.56 3.87 -7.61
N ILE A 266 20.89 3.16 -8.50
CA ILE A 266 20.71 3.59 -9.90
C ILE A 266 19.88 4.87 -9.96
N PHE A 267 18.81 4.97 -9.19
CA PHE A 267 17.98 6.16 -9.09
C PHE A 267 18.81 7.40 -8.70
N ASP A 268 19.58 7.27 -7.64
CA ASP A 268 20.41 8.38 -7.13
C ASP A 268 21.53 8.77 -8.10
N ALA A 269 22.14 7.79 -8.77
CA ALA A 269 23.28 8.01 -9.66
C ALA A 269 22.88 8.51 -11.06
N LYS A 270 21.79 7.99 -11.62
CA LYS A 270 21.40 8.19 -13.03
C LYS A 270 20.03 8.82 -13.22
N GLY A 271 19.24 8.98 -12.17
CA GLY A 271 17.90 9.53 -12.22
C GLY A 271 16.82 8.47 -12.39
N GLU A 272 15.57 8.92 -12.30
CA GLU A 272 14.39 8.06 -12.27
C GLU A 272 14.13 7.28 -13.55
N ASN A 273 14.49 7.82 -14.71
CA ASN A 273 14.20 7.18 -16.00
C ASN A 273 14.91 5.83 -16.14
N TYR A 274 16.13 5.71 -15.62
CA TYR A 274 16.92 4.46 -15.67
C TYR A 274 16.33 3.34 -14.83
N VAL A 275 15.44 3.65 -13.91
CA VAL A 275 14.72 2.70 -13.07
C VAL A 275 13.31 2.47 -13.59
N MET A 276 12.61 3.54 -14.00
CA MET A 276 11.19 3.48 -14.37
C MET A 276 10.95 2.75 -15.70
N TYR A 277 11.73 3.01 -16.74
CA TYR A 277 11.56 2.31 -18.02
C TYR A 277 11.72 0.79 -17.87
N PRO A 278 12.79 0.29 -17.25
CA PRO A 278 12.89 -1.15 -17.02
C PRO A 278 11.75 -1.72 -16.18
N CYS A 279 11.23 -1.00 -15.19
CA CYS A 279 10.16 -1.52 -14.35
C CYS A 279 8.85 -1.70 -15.12
N PHE A 280 8.49 -0.80 -16.01
CA PHE A 280 7.31 -0.99 -16.88
C PHE A 280 7.47 -2.17 -17.81
N VAL A 281 8.65 -2.34 -18.41
CA VAL A 281 8.97 -3.49 -19.27
C VAL A 281 8.87 -4.80 -18.47
N CYS A 282 9.44 -4.85 -17.28
CA CYS A 282 9.38 -6.03 -16.41
C CYS A 282 7.93 -6.37 -16.02
N LEU A 283 7.13 -5.38 -15.65
CA LEU A 283 5.72 -5.60 -15.33
C LEU A 283 4.95 -6.18 -16.52
N ALA A 284 5.13 -5.64 -17.71
CA ALA A 284 4.50 -6.14 -18.93
C ALA A 284 4.93 -7.59 -19.22
N ILE A 285 6.21 -7.90 -19.15
CA ILE A 285 6.73 -9.26 -19.35
C ILE A 285 6.11 -10.21 -18.32
N GLY A 286 6.06 -9.84 -17.05
CA GLY A 286 5.47 -10.66 -16.00
C GLY A 286 4.01 -10.98 -16.25
N LEU A 287 3.21 -9.99 -16.66
CA LEU A 287 1.79 -10.17 -16.95
C LEU A 287 1.55 -11.00 -18.22
N PHE A 288 2.36 -10.83 -19.25
CA PHE A 288 2.29 -11.67 -20.44
C PHE A 288 2.69 -13.13 -20.15
N LEU A 289 3.69 -13.35 -19.29
CA LEU A 289 4.03 -14.70 -18.81
C LEU A 289 2.88 -15.34 -18.04
N LEU A 290 2.18 -14.58 -17.20
CA LEU A 290 0.98 -15.08 -16.51
C LEU A 290 -0.11 -15.48 -17.50
N SER A 291 -0.34 -14.68 -18.54
CA SER A 291 -1.32 -14.99 -19.58
C SER A 291 -1.05 -16.32 -20.26
N GLY A 292 0.21 -16.64 -20.52
CA GLY A 292 0.62 -17.86 -21.21
C GLY A 292 1.12 -18.98 -20.30
N THR A 293 0.82 -18.95 -18.99
CA THR A 293 1.34 -19.90 -18.01
C THR A 293 0.85 -21.33 -18.28
N GLN A 294 1.77 -22.24 -18.46
CA GLN A 294 1.50 -23.69 -18.60
C GLN A 294 2.24 -24.54 -17.59
N THR A 295 3.33 -24.03 -17.01
CA THR A 295 4.22 -24.75 -16.09
C THR A 295 4.45 -23.93 -14.82
N ALA A 296 4.82 -24.61 -13.75
CA ALA A 296 5.13 -23.97 -12.46
C ALA A 296 6.28 -22.97 -12.57
N TRP A 297 7.35 -23.30 -13.30
CA TRP A 297 8.50 -22.41 -13.44
C TRP A 297 8.17 -21.13 -14.20
N MET A 298 7.25 -21.16 -15.17
CA MET A 298 6.76 -19.93 -15.85
C MET A 298 6.02 -19.02 -14.87
N LEU A 299 5.21 -19.59 -14.00
CA LEU A 299 4.48 -18.84 -12.98
C LEU A 299 5.45 -18.15 -11.99
N LEU A 300 6.47 -18.87 -11.56
CA LEU A 300 7.50 -18.33 -10.66
C LEU A 300 8.37 -17.28 -11.35
N LEU A 301 8.70 -17.45 -12.62
CA LEU A 301 9.40 -16.46 -13.43
C LEU A 301 8.57 -15.19 -13.59
N ALA A 302 7.26 -15.32 -13.77
CA ALA A 302 6.35 -14.18 -13.77
C ALA A 302 6.42 -13.43 -12.43
N GLY A 303 6.57 -14.12 -11.32
CA GLY A 303 6.78 -13.51 -10.00
C GLY A 303 8.02 -12.64 -9.92
N VAL A 304 9.11 -13.05 -10.55
CA VAL A 304 10.35 -12.26 -10.66
C VAL A 304 10.07 -10.94 -11.39
N PHE A 305 9.46 -11.01 -12.55
CA PHE A 305 9.21 -9.82 -13.38
C PHE A 305 8.16 -8.88 -12.78
N VAL A 306 7.11 -9.41 -12.18
CA VAL A 306 6.10 -8.60 -11.48
C VAL A 306 6.73 -7.88 -10.27
N GLY A 307 7.60 -8.57 -9.52
CA GLY A 307 8.33 -7.96 -8.40
C GLY A 307 9.26 -6.84 -8.84
N LEU A 308 10.03 -7.06 -9.90
CA LEU A 308 10.89 -6.03 -10.49
C LEU A 308 10.08 -4.87 -11.08
N GLY A 309 8.87 -5.15 -11.58
CA GLY A 309 7.98 -4.13 -12.14
C GLY A 309 7.27 -3.33 -11.06
N TYR A 310 6.28 -3.91 -10.41
CA TYR A 310 5.42 -3.21 -9.47
C TYR A 310 6.16 -2.79 -8.19
N GLY A 311 6.95 -3.67 -7.60
CA GLY A 311 7.71 -3.35 -6.38
C GLY A 311 8.68 -2.20 -6.59
N THR A 312 9.37 -2.18 -7.71
CA THR A 312 10.28 -1.09 -8.09
C THR A 312 9.51 0.21 -8.35
N PHE A 313 8.41 0.16 -9.09
CA PHE A 313 7.59 1.34 -9.37
C PHE A 313 7.06 1.97 -8.09
N MET A 314 6.50 1.17 -7.18
CA MET A 314 5.89 1.66 -5.96
C MET A 314 6.89 2.47 -5.11
N SER A 315 8.09 1.96 -4.90
CA SER A 315 9.09 2.64 -4.07
C SER A 315 9.76 3.82 -4.80
N ASN A 316 10.08 3.68 -6.08
CA ASN A 316 10.73 4.75 -6.83
C ASN A 316 9.75 5.86 -7.25
N GLY A 317 8.49 5.54 -7.43
CA GLY A 317 7.43 6.54 -7.59
C GLY A 317 7.29 7.44 -6.35
N GLN A 318 7.39 6.86 -5.18
CA GLN A 318 7.45 7.63 -3.92
C GLN A 318 8.68 8.54 -3.88
N ALA A 319 9.84 8.04 -4.29
CA ALA A 319 11.06 8.84 -4.37
C ALA A 319 10.93 10.00 -5.37
N VAL A 320 10.27 9.79 -6.50
CA VAL A 320 9.94 10.85 -7.47
C VAL A 320 9.04 11.90 -6.82
N CYS A 321 8.02 11.51 -6.08
CA CYS A 321 7.14 12.45 -5.36
C CYS A 321 7.93 13.34 -4.40
N ILE A 322 8.87 12.76 -3.66
CA ILE A 322 9.74 13.51 -2.74
C ILE A 322 10.63 14.48 -3.53
N LYS A 323 11.16 14.05 -4.66
CA LYS A 323 12.05 14.86 -5.50
C LYS A 323 11.34 16.07 -6.14
N LEU A 324 10.04 15.95 -6.42
CA LEU A 324 9.24 16.99 -7.09
C LEU A 324 8.64 18.02 -6.13
N THR A 325 8.60 17.74 -4.82
CA THR A 325 7.88 18.58 -3.86
C THR A 325 8.80 19.16 -2.79
N PRO A 326 8.50 20.40 -2.32
CA PRO A 326 9.20 20.96 -1.17
C PRO A 326 8.96 20.14 0.09
N ASN A 327 9.88 20.20 1.06
CA ASN A 327 9.83 19.37 2.26
C ASN A 327 8.52 19.49 3.06
N HIS A 328 7.93 20.69 3.12
CA HIS A 328 6.67 20.91 3.83
C HIS A 328 5.45 20.30 3.13
N ARG A 329 5.56 19.92 1.86
CA ARG A 329 4.49 19.32 1.06
C ARG A 329 4.69 17.82 0.77
N VAL A 330 5.81 17.23 1.20
CA VAL A 330 6.12 15.81 0.93
C VAL A 330 5.04 14.88 1.47
N GLY A 331 4.51 15.14 2.66
CA GLY A 331 3.44 14.30 3.24
C GLY A 331 2.18 14.28 2.38
N VAL A 332 1.75 15.42 1.87
CA VAL A 332 0.58 15.54 0.99
C VAL A 332 0.86 14.86 -0.37
N ALA A 333 2.07 15.03 -0.90
CA ALA A 333 2.48 14.40 -2.16
C ALA A 333 2.48 12.87 -2.06
N ILE A 334 3.05 12.32 -1.02
CA ILE A 334 3.05 10.87 -0.76
C ILE A 334 1.63 10.35 -0.58
N SER A 335 0.79 11.07 0.16
CA SER A 335 -0.63 10.73 0.32
C SER A 335 -1.37 10.71 -1.02
N THR A 336 -1.18 11.72 -1.87
CA THR A 336 -1.78 11.78 -3.21
C THR A 336 -1.36 10.57 -4.05
N TYR A 337 -0.10 10.23 -4.03
CA TYR A 337 0.45 9.09 -4.76
C TYR A 337 -0.14 7.76 -4.28
N PHE A 338 -0.14 7.51 -2.98
CA PHE A 338 -0.66 6.25 -2.43
C PHE A 338 -2.17 6.13 -2.54
N VAL A 339 -2.92 7.23 -2.47
CA VAL A 339 -4.36 7.24 -2.76
C VAL A 339 -4.63 6.79 -4.19
N ALA A 340 -3.83 7.26 -5.15
CA ALA A 340 -3.96 6.83 -6.55
C ALA A 340 -3.67 5.33 -6.72
N LEU A 341 -2.61 4.81 -6.06
CA LEU A 341 -2.31 3.38 -6.07
C LEU A 341 -3.44 2.55 -5.45
N ASP A 342 -3.95 2.97 -4.30
CA ASP A 342 -5.05 2.29 -3.62
C ASP A 342 -6.33 2.28 -4.45
N LEU A 343 -6.65 3.38 -5.13
CA LEU A 343 -7.78 3.43 -6.06
C LEU A 343 -7.63 2.42 -7.20
N GLY A 344 -6.43 2.31 -7.77
CA GLY A 344 -6.14 1.31 -8.79
C GLY A 344 -6.35 -0.12 -8.29
N LEU A 345 -5.82 -0.42 -7.11
CA LEU A 345 -6.00 -1.72 -6.46
C LEU A 345 -7.47 -2.03 -6.13
N GLY A 346 -8.26 -1.03 -5.76
CA GLY A 346 -9.66 -1.20 -5.37
C GLY A 346 -10.63 -1.32 -6.54
N VAL A 347 -10.42 -0.52 -7.59
CA VAL A 347 -11.30 -0.47 -8.77
C VAL A 347 -11.06 -1.65 -9.71
N SER A 348 -9.81 -2.05 -9.88
CA SER A 348 -9.41 -3.07 -10.84
C SER A 348 -10.10 -4.42 -10.67
N PRO A 349 -10.20 -4.99 -9.45
CA PRO A 349 -10.81 -6.32 -9.29
C PRO A 349 -12.25 -6.39 -9.78
N TYR A 350 -13.04 -5.35 -9.56
CA TYR A 350 -14.42 -5.29 -10.05
C TYR A 350 -14.48 -5.23 -11.59
N ILE A 351 -13.72 -4.31 -12.20
CA ILE A 351 -13.71 -4.12 -13.66
C ILE A 351 -13.21 -5.39 -14.35
N LEU A 352 -12.11 -5.95 -13.89
CA LEU A 352 -11.57 -7.19 -14.44
C LEU A 352 -12.51 -8.38 -14.23
N GLY A 353 -13.19 -8.42 -13.07
CA GLY A 353 -14.22 -9.42 -12.81
C GLY A 353 -15.39 -9.37 -13.78
N VAL A 354 -15.83 -8.17 -14.18
CA VAL A 354 -16.86 -7.97 -15.20
C VAL A 354 -16.38 -8.47 -16.58
N LEU A 355 -15.11 -8.27 -16.90
CA LEU A 355 -14.53 -8.67 -18.18
C LEU A 355 -14.18 -10.17 -18.26
N ARG A 356 -14.12 -10.86 -17.13
CA ARG A 356 -13.69 -12.27 -17.06
C ARG A 356 -14.54 -13.20 -17.94
N PRO A 357 -15.88 -13.12 -18.00
CA PRO A 357 -16.68 -14.02 -18.87
C PRO A 357 -16.35 -13.90 -20.36
N MET A 358 -15.89 -12.72 -20.80
CA MET A 358 -15.53 -12.48 -22.20
C MET A 358 -14.08 -12.87 -22.50
N LEU A 359 -13.15 -12.62 -21.59
CA LEU A 359 -11.72 -12.71 -21.82
C LEU A 359 -11.04 -13.94 -21.19
N GLY A 360 -11.62 -14.51 -20.13
CA GLY A 360 -10.94 -15.50 -19.31
C GLY A 360 -9.80 -14.88 -18.51
N PHE A 361 -9.15 -15.65 -17.62
CA PHE A 361 -7.99 -15.16 -16.87
C PHE A 361 -6.81 -14.87 -17.79
N GLU A 362 -6.58 -15.71 -18.79
CA GLU A 362 -5.51 -15.48 -19.80
C GLU A 362 -5.71 -14.15 -20.52
N GLY A 363 -6.93 -13.85 -20.93
CA GLY A 363 -7.28 -12.58 -21.56
C GLY A 363 -7.15 -11.39 -20.62
N LEU A 364 -7.47 -11.55 -19.33
CA LEU A 364 -7.28 -10.49 -18.34
C LEU A 364 -5.80 -10.14 -18.14
N TYR A 365 -4.92 -11.14 -18.04
CA TYR A 365 -3.49 -10.88 -17.94
C TYR A 365 -2.88 -10.35 -19.24
N MET A 366 -3.40 -10.75 -20.39
CA MET A 366 -3.03 -10.15 -21.65
C MET A 366 -3.42 -8.66 -21.72
N LEU A 367 -4.63 -8.33 -21.28
CA LEU A 367 -5.12 -6.94 -21.21
C LEU A 367 -4.24 -6.10 -20.27
N THR A 368 -3.98 -6.57 -19.06
CA THR A 368 -3.15 -5.83 -18.10
C THR A 368 -1.69 -5.73 -18.54
N GLY A 369 -1.19 -6.73 -19.26
CA GLY A 369 0.13 -6.67 -19.90
C GLY A 369 0.20 -5.56 -20.96
N VAL A 370 -0.80 -5.46 -21.83
CA VAL A 370 -0.92 -4.38 -22.82
C VAL A 370 -1.05 -3.02 -22.12
N MET A 371 -1.84 -2.94 -21.05
CA MET A 371 -1.98 -1.72 -20.27
C MET A 371 -0.64 -1.29 -19.63
N SER A 372 0.19 -2.23 -19.22
CA SER A 372 1.54 -1.94 -18.70
C SER A 372 2.45 -1.34 -19.79
N VAL A 373 2.34 -1.80 -21.03
CA VAL A 373 3.03 -1.19 -22.18
C VAL A 373 2.51 0.23 -22.43
N ILE A 374 1.20 0.44 -22.31
CA ILE A 374 0.60 1.78 -22.42
C ILE A 374 1.10 2.69 -21.27
N CYS A 375 1.27 2.17 -20.08
CA CYS A 375 1.87 2.92 -18.95
C CYS A 375 3.30 3.36 -19.28
N LEU A 376 4.09 2.51 -19.92
CA LEU A 376 5.43 2.85 -20.39
C LEU A 376 5.38 4.03 -21.37
N VAL A 377 4.48 3.99 -22.34
CA VAL A 377 4.28 5.07 -23.32
C VAL A 377 3.81 6.35 -22.65
N MET A 378 2.85 6.27 -21.74
CA MET A 378 2.38 7.42 -20.97
C MET A 378 3.51 8.05 -20.13
N TYR A 379 4.31 7.24 -19.48
CA TYR A 379 5.45 7.73 -18.73
C TYR A 379 6.44 8.48 -19.64
N PHE A 380 6.76 7.92 -20.79
CA PHE A 380 7.62 8.58 -21.76
C PHE A 380 7.05 9.93 -22.23
N VAL A 381 5.79 9.96 -22.64
CA VAL A 381 5.15 11.16 -23.18
C VAL A 381 4.93 12.24 -22.13
N MET A 382 4.48 11.84 -20.94
CA MET A 382 4.03 12.79 -19.89
C MET A 382 5.13 13.18 -18.90
N TYR A 383 6.16 12.36 -18.74
CA TYR A 383 7.18 12.57 -17.73
C TYR A 383 8.61 12.39 -18.23
N GLY A 384 8.94 11.22 -18.75
CA GLY A 384 10.33 10.81 -19.00
C GLY A 384 11.06 11.59 -20.07
N SER A 385 10.33 12.05 -21.11
CA SER A 385 10.88 12.89 -22.21
C SER A 385 10.91 14.38 -21.87
N ARG A 386 10.30 14.78 -20.75
CA ARG A 386 10.15 16.19 -20.35
C ARG A 386 11.17 16.55 -19.28
N LYS A 387 11.65 17.80 -19.32
CA LYS A 387 12.47 18.35 -18.27
C LYS A 387 11.62 18.60 -17.02
N GLN A 388 11.99 18.00 -15.90
CA GLN A 388 11.27 18.14 -14.64
C GLN A 388 11.83 19.30 -13.81
N ASN A 389 10.92 20.03 -13.16
CA ASN A 389 11.27 21.05 -12.18
C ASN A 389 11.32 20.39 -10.79
N TYR A 390 12.51 19.97 -10.40
CA TYR A 390 12.72 19.43 -9.05
C TYR A 390 12.65 20.54 -8.02
N ALA A 391 12.14 20.22 -6.82
CA ALA A 391 12.10 21.17 -5.72
C ALA A 391 13.51 21.48 -5.24
N ASP A 392 13.78 22.77 -5.01
CA ASP A 392 15.03 23.20 -4.41
C ASP A 392 15.00 22.89 -2.91
N LYS A 393 15.88 21.96 -2.49
CA LYS A 393 16.01 21.52 -1.10
C LYS A 393 17.02 22.36 -0.31
N GLU A 394 17.86 23.14 -0.98
CA GLU A 394 18.91 23.94 -0.33
C GLU A 394 18.33 25.19 0.34
N GLU A 395 17.39 25.88 -0.29
CA GLU A 395 16.72 27.05 0.33
C GLU A 395 16.02 26.71 1.65
N ILE A 396 15.46 25.50 1.75
CA ILE A 396 14.73 25.06 2.95
C ILE A 396 15.69 24.68 4.07
N THR A 397 16.89 24.21 3.75
CA THR A 397 17.92 23.91 4.75
C THR A 397 18.41 25.20 5.42
N GLU A 398 18.55 26.30 4.66
CA GLU A 398 18.88 27.61 5.21
C GLU A 398 17.75 28.19 6.07
N GLU A 399 16.49 28.03 5.64
CA GLU A 399 15.31 28.50 6.38
C GLU A 399 15.10 27.71 7.67
N LEU A 400 15.34 26.40 7.64
CA LEU A 400 15.32 25.55 8.85
C LEU A 400 16.45 25.88 9.80
N HIS A 401 17.65 26.17 9.28
CA HIS A 401 18.79 26.60 10.10
C HIS A 401 18.57 28.00 10.69
N ALA A 402 17.96 28.91 9.93
CA ALA A 402 17.59 30.25 10.43
C ALA A 402 16.52 30.15 11.53
N ASN A 403 15.49 29.33 11.34
CA ASN A 403 14.42 29.13 12.32
C ASN A 403 14.91 28.39 13.57
N ALA A 404 15.83 27.44 13.43
CA ALA A 404 16.48 26.78 14.55
C ALA A 404 17.38 27.73 15.33
N LYS A 405 18.04 28.65 14.65
CA LYS A 405 18.89 29.69 15.30
C LYS A 405 18.07 30.69 16.09
N ILE A 406 16.94 31.14 15.52
CA ILE A 406 15.98 32.05 16.20
C ILE A 406 15.41 31.39 17.47
N ALA A 407 15.06 30.10 17.40
CA ALA A 407 14.53 29.36 18.55
C ALA A 407 15.57 29.09 19.64
N ILE A 408 16.89 29.19 19.33
CA ILE A 408 17.99 29.07 20.30
C ILE A 408 18.27 30.42 20.96
N ASP A 409 18.18 31.52 20.19
CA ASP A 409 18.46 32.86 20.69
C ASP A 409 17.30 33.44 21.55
N GLU A 410 16.12 32.82 21.48
CA GLU A 410 14.94 33.17 22.33
C GLU A 410 14.85 32.39 23.65
N LYS A 411 15.82 31.51 23.93
CA LYS A 411 15.95 30.77 25.22
C LYS A 411 17.12 31.30 26.05
#